data_79d5031e310c07d351586c056ad62b0e
#
_entry.id   79d5031e310c07d351586c056ad62b0e
#
_cell.length_a   1.000
_cell.length_b   1.000
_cell.length_c   1.000
_cell.angle_alpha   90.00
_cell.angle_beta   90.00
_cell.angle_gamma   90.00
#
_symmetry.space_group_name_H-M   'P 1'
#
loop_
_entity.id
_entity.type
_entity.pdbx_description
1 polymer ?
#
loop_
_entity_poly.entity_id
_entity_poly.type
_entity_poly.pdbx_seq_one_letter_code
_entity_poly.pdbx_strand_id
1 'polypeptide(L)'
;MMKLTRRALLASGAAALALPRMAFAQGETIKVGVLHSLSGTMAISETTLKDTMLMLIEAQNAKGGLLGKQLEAVVVDPASDWPLFAEKARELLTVSKVDVMFGCWTSVSRKSVLPVIEELNGLLFYPVQYEGEESSKNVFYTGAAPNQQAIPAVDYYLEELGVTKFALLGTDYVYPRTTNNILEAYLISKGIPKEDIFVNYTPFGHSDWSKIVGDVVALGADGKKVGVISTINGDANIGFYKELAAAGVTADTLPVVAFSVGEEELSGLDTTNLAGHLAAWNYFMSADTPENAKFIADWKAFIKDDKRVTNDPMEAHYIGFNMWVNAVTAAGTTEVDAVSTAMIGQEFPNLTGGVAKMLPNHHLTKPVLIGEIRADGQFDIISQTEPVAGDAWTDYLPESAVLEADWAELKCGMYNTETSTCVQLKSNY
;
A
#
# COMPACT_ATOMS: atom_id res chain seq x y z
N MET A 1 76.99 25.89 -40.49
CA MET A 1 75.66 26.52 -40.55
C MET A 1 74.70 25.56 -41.25
N MET A 2 73.94 24.75 -40.50
CA MET A 2 72.92 23.88 -41.08
C MET A 2 71.53 24.43 -40.71
N LYS A 3 70.75 24.77 -41.75
CA LYS A 3 69.41 25.27 -41.61
C LYS A 3 68.46 24.16 -41.25
N LEU A 4 67.90 24.12 -40.04
CA LEU A 4 66.81 23.25 -39.63
C LEU A 4 65.49 23.74 -40.28
N THR A 5 64.88 22.89 -41.08
CA THR A 5 63.62 23.12 -41.76
C THR A 5 62.42 22.89 -40.85
N ARG A 6 61.43 23.79 -40.94
CA ARG A 6 60.18 23.85 -40.13
C ARG A 6 59.18 22.69 -40.36
N ARG A 7 59.62 21.51 -40.74
CA ARG A 7 58.74 20.34 -41.07
C ARG A 7 58.80 19.15 -40.10
N ALA A 8 59.51 19.30 -38.97
CA ALA A 8 59.68 18.14 -38.01
C ALA A 8 58.92 18.33 -36.69
N LEU A 9 57.94 19.24 -36.60
CA LEU A 9 57.23 19.57 -35.32
C LEU A 9 55.71 19.40 -35.37
N LEU A 10 55.19 18.50 -36.20
CA LEU A 10 53.73 18.22 -36.30
C LEU A 10 53.37 16.74 -36.27
N ALA A 11 54.14 15.90 -35.58
CA ALA A 11 53.85 14.48 -35.46
C ALA A 11 53.95 13.98 -34.01
N SER A 12 53.45 14.76 -33.04
CA SER A 12 53.35 14.25 -31.65
C SER A 12 52.16 14.97 -30.97
N GLY A 13 51.04 14.27 -30.91
CA GLY A 13 49.96 14.77 -30.07
C GLY A 13 48.57 14.58 -30.64
N ALA A 14 48.05 13.37 -30.63
CA ALA A 14 46.61 13.05 -30.55
C ALA A 14 46.39 11.56 -30.40
N ALA A 15 46.98 10.94 -29.38
CA ALA A 15 46.39 9.73 -28.83
C ALA A 15 45.33 10.16 -27.81
N ALA A 16 44.20 10.72 -28.31
CA ALA A 16 43.00 10.83 -27.52
C ALA A 16 42.53 9.42 -27.17
N LEU A 17 42.65 9.05 -25.89
CA LEU A 17 41.99 7.89 -25.32
C LEU A 17 40.51 7.97 -25.63
N ALA A 18 40.09 7.36 -26.72
CA ALA A 18 38.68 7.03 -26.95
C ALA A 18 38.33 5.98 -25.90
N LEU A 19 37.88 6.44 -24.71
CA LEU A 19 37.07 5.60 -23.84
C LEU A 19 35.87 5.13 -24.71
N PRO A 20 35.61 3.82 -24.79
CA PRO A 20 34.40 3.39 -25.45
C PRO A 20 33.23 4.00 -24.68
N ARG A 21 32.62 5.03 -25.26
CA ARG A 21 31.23 5.32 -24.92
C ARG A 21 30.50 4.03 -25.27
N MET A 22 30.06 3.28 -24.26
CA MET A 22 29.02 2.29 -24.46
C MET A 22 27.84 3.09 -25.04
N ALA A 23 27.73 3.10 -26.36
CA ALA A 23 26.49 3.41 -27.01
C ALA A 23 25.58 2.26 -26.56
N PHE A 24 24.73 2.49 -25.56
CA PHE A 24 23.59 1.66 -25.36
C PHE A 24 22.85 1.68 -26.72
N ALA A 25 22.92 0.58 -27.44
CA ALA A 25 21.97 0.35 -28.52
C ALA A 25 20.60 0.69 -27.90
N GLN A 26 19.75 1.35 -28.67
CA GLN A 26 18.35 1.54 -28.34
C GLN A 26 17.73 0.13 -28.37
N GLY A 27 18.07 -0.68 -27.37
CA GLY A 27 17.62 -2.04 -27.15
C GLY A 27 16.26 -2.00 -26.48
N GLU A 28 15.52 -3.09 -26.63
CA GLU A 28 14.25 -3.29 -25.92
C GLU A 28 14.41 -2.95 -24.43
N THR A 29 13.49 -2.16 -23.91
CA THR A 29 13.39 -1.84 -22.48
C THR A 29 12.57 -2.93 -21.78
N ILE A 30 12.77 -3.09 -20.47
CA ILE A 30 11.83 -3.80 -19.60
C ILE A 30 10.80 -2.76 -19.12
N LYS A 31 9.54 -2.99 -19.43
CA LYS A 31 8.48 -2.02 -19.14
C LYS A 31 7.80 -2.31 -17.82
N VAL A 32 7.74 -1.29 -16.98
CA VAL A 32 7.09 -1.34 -15.66
C VAL A 32 5.83 -0.48 -15.72
N GLY A 33 4.67 -1.11 -15.62
CA GLY A 33 3.38 -0.43 -15.52
C GLY A 33 3.21 0.19 -14.14
N VAL A 34 2.81 1.46 -14.10
CA VAL A 34 2.52 2.20 -12.88
C VAL A 34 1.06 2.64 -12.95
N LEU A 35 0.21 1.96 -12.16
CA LEU A 35 -1.24 2.06 -12.22
C LEU A 35 -1.77 2.69 -10.92
N HIS A 36 -1.73 4.02 -10.85
CA HIS A 36 -2.16 4.79 -9.69
C HIS A 36 -3.01 5.99 -10.10
N SER A 37 -4.05 6.30 -9.32
CA SER A 37 -4.87 7.48 -9.54
C SER A 37 -4.09 8.76 -9.25
N LEU A 38 -3.97 9.61 -10.28
CA LEU A 38 -3.32 10.92 -10.19
C LEU A 38 -4.36 12.05 -10.09
N SER A 39 -5.63 11.71 -10.20
CA SER A 39 -6.79 12.57 -10.06
C SER A 39 -7.95 11.85 -9.36
N GLY A 40 -8.96 12.61 -8.90
CA GLY A 40 -10.10 12.07 -8.14
C GLY A 40 -9.82 11.91 -6.64
N THR A 41 -10.72 11.23 -5.93
CA THR A 41 -10.76 11.15 -4.45
C THR A 41 -9.56 10.43 -3.83
N MET A 42 -8.87 9.58 -4.59
CA MET A 42 -7.70 8.82 -4.12
C MET A 42 -6.35 9.46 -4.52
N ALA A 43 -6.35 10.56 -5.26
CA ALA A 43 -5.12 11.22 -5.70
C ALA A 43 -4.21 11.65 -4.54
N ILE A 44 -4.80 12.01 -3.39
CA ILE A 44 -4.07 12.38 -2.16
C ILE A 44 -3.13 11.25 -1.69
N SER A 45 -3.57 9.99 -1.82
CA SER A 45 -2.81 8.82 -1.37
C SER A 45 -1.96 8.20 -2.48
N GLU A 46 -2.39 8.29 -3.75
CA GLU A 46 -1.78 7.52 -4.86
C GLU A 46 -0.72 8.27 -5.65
N THR A 47 -0.74 9.62 -5.68
CA THR A 47 0.23 10.41 -6.46
C THR A 47 1.67 10.17 -5.98
N THR A 48 1.87 10.06 -4.67
CA THR A 48 3.18 9.81 -4.07
C THR A 48 3.71 8.41 -4.42
N LEU A 49 2.83 7.43 -4.61
CA LEU A 49 3.21 6.05 -4.99
C LEU A 49 3.72 5.99 -6.43
N LYS A 50 3.11 6.74 -7.35
CA LYS A 50 3.63 6.91 -8.71
C LYS A 50 5.05 7.49 -8.67
N ASP A 51 5.28 8.54 -7.88
CA ASP A 51 6.61 9.16 -7.74
C ASP A 51 7.62 8.20 -7.14
N THR A 52 7.21 7.38 -6.16
CA THR A 52 8.05 6.33 -5.56
C THR A 52 8.50 5.31 -6.62
N MET A 53 7.59 4.84 -7.45
CA MET A 53 7.95 3.91 -8.52
C MET A 53 8.92 4.51 -9.53
N LEU A 54 8.74 5.80 -9.90
CA LEU A 54 9.67 6.50 -10.77
C LEU A 54 11.07 6.62 -10.15
N MET A 55 11.15 6.94 -8.86
CA MET A 55 12.41 6.96 -8.11
C MET A 55 13.12 5.60 -8.13
N LEU A 56 12.38 4.51 -7.86
CA LEU A 56 12.95 3.16 -7.83
C LEU A 56 13.45 2.70 -9.19
N ILE A 57 12.70 3.01 -10.26
CA ILE A 57 13.08 2.72 -11.65
C ILE A 57 14.34 3.51 -12.03
N GLU A 58 14.41 4.81 -11.71
CA GLU A 58 15.58 5.64 -11.97
C GLU A 58 16.81 5.11 -11.20
N ALA A 59 16.64 4.77 -9.93
CA ALA A 59 17.71 4.20 -9.10
C ALA A 59 18.22 2.85 -9.64
N GLN A 60 17.36 1.99 -10.16
CA GLN A 60 17.75 0.73 -10.78
C GLN A 60 18.46 0.97 -12.12
N ASN A 61 17.99 1.91 -12.91
CA ASN A 61 18.64 2.30 -14.16
C ASN A 61 20.04 2.87 -13.95
N ALA A 62 20.23 3.65 -12.88
CA ALA A 62 21.55 4.17 -12.50
C ALA A 62 22.54 3.05 -12.12
N LYS A 63 22.04 1.89 -11.66
CA LYS A 63 22.85 0.67 -11.39
C LYS A 63 23.15 -0.14 -12.65
N GLY A 64 22.65 0.25 -13.82
CA GLY A 64 22.84 -0.44 -15.10
C GLY A 64 21.59 -1.17 -15.64
N GLY A 65 20.44 -0.93 -15.06
CA GLY A 65 19.17 -1.54 -15.46
C GLY A 65 18.97 -2.95 -14.92
N LEU A 66 18.31 -3.82 -15.68
CA LEU A 66 17.98 -5.19 -15.31
C LEU A 66 18.15 -6.11 -16.53
N LEU A 67 18.84 -7.23 -16.39
CA LEU A 67 19.20 -8.14 -17.47
C LEU A 67 19.89 -7.43 -18.67
N GLY A 68 20.65 -6.36 -18.41
CA GLY A 68 21.33 -5.58 -19.44
C GLY A 68 20.43 -4.60 -20.20
N LYS A 69 19.17 -4.44 -19.80
CA LYS A 69 18.17 -3.52 -20.38
C LYS A 69 17.84 -2.41 -19.36
N GLN A 70 17.49 -1.23 -19.87
CA GLN A 70 16.93 -0.17 -19.03
C GLN A 70 15.47 -0.48 -18.72
N LEU A 71 15.01 -0.04 -17.53
CA LEU A 71 13.60 -0.05 -17.15
C LEU A 71 12.91 1.18 -17.72
N GLU A 72 11.70 1.01 -18.23
CA GLU A 72 10.85 2.08 -18.75
C GLU A 72 9.54 2.12 -17.95
N ALA A 73 9.24 3.23 -17.29
CA ALA A 73 7.97 3.42 -16.61
C ALA A 73 6.87 3.73 -17.62
N VAL A 74 5.76 3.00 -17.58
CA VAL A 74 4.53 3.29 -18.29
C VAL A 74 3.47 3.68 -17.29
N VAL A 75 3.31 5.01 -17.09
CA VAL A 75 2.40 5.58 -16.11
C VAL A 75 1.03 5.80 -16.72
N VAL A 76 -0.01 5.38 -16.04
CA VAL A 76 -1.41 5.62 -16.40
C VAL A 76 -2.20 6.19 -15.22
N ASP A 77 -3.18 7.04 -15.51
CA ASP A 77 -4.10 7.62 -14.52
C ASP A 77 -5.50 7.03 -14.72
N PRO A 78 -5.97 6.17 -13.82
CA PRO A 78 -7.35 5.68 -13.83
C PRO A 78 -8.34 6.61 -13.09
N ALA A 79 -7.92 7.80 -12.66
CA ALA A 79 -8.74 8.91 -12.16
C ALA A 79 -9.71 8.53 -11.02
N SER A 80 -9.36 7.59 -10.15
CA SER A 80 -10.22 7.05 -9.08
C SER A 80 -11.53 6.43 -9.60
N ASP A 81 -11.54 5.97 -10.85
CA ASP A 81 -12.66 5.30 -11.52
C ASP A 81 -12.35 3.80 -11.65
N TRP A 82 -13.12 2.97 -10.96
CA TRP A 82 -12.82 1.53 -10.84
C TRP A 82 -12.89 0.77 -12.18
N PRO A 83 -13.90 0.98 -13.04
CA PRO A 83 -13.91 0.45 -14.40
C PRO A 83 -12.69 0.88 -15.21
N LEU A 84 -12.25 2.14 -15.08
CA LEU A 84 -11.10 2.66 -15.82
C LEU A 84 -9.78 2.00 -15.35
N PHE A 85 -9.67 1.56 -14.09
CA PHE A 85 -8.54 0.73 -13.65
C PHE A 85 -8.41 -0.55 -14.48
N ALA A 86 -9.50 -1.27 -14.73
CA ALA A 86 -9.51 -2.48 -15.55
C ALA A 86 -9.12 -2.19 -17.00
N GLU A 87 -9.63 -1.10 -17.58
CA GLU A 87 -9.26 -0.68 -18.95
C GLU A 87 -7.77 -0.35 -19.05
N LYS A 88 -7.24 0.41 -18.07
CA LYS A 88 -5.82 0.78 -18.03
C LYS A 88 -4.91 -0.41 -17.80
N ALA A 89 -5.30 -1.37 -16.96
CA ALA A 89 -4.56 -2.62 -16.79
C ALA A 89 -4.50 -3.40 -18.12
N ARG A 90 -5.62 -3.50 -18.83
CA ARG A 90 -5.67 -4.16 -20.16
C ARG A 90 -4.80 -3.42 -21.18
N GLU A 91 -4.83 -2.09 -21.20
CA GLU A 91 -3.98 -1.25 -22.06
C GLU A 91 -2.48 -1.50 -21.76
N LEU A 92 -2.10 -1.52 -20.48
CA LEU A 92 -0.74 -1.80 -20.05
C LEU A 92 -0.25 -3.17 -20.55
N LEU A 93 -1.07 -4.22 -20.42
CA LEU A 93 -0.70 -5.58 -20.79
C LEU A 93 -0.73 -5.82 -22.32
N THR A 94 -1.74 -5.30 -23.05
CA THR A 94 -1.96 -5.65 -24.46
C THR A 94 -1.35 -4.66 -25.43
N VAL A 95 -1.36 -3.36 -25.11
CA VAL A 95 -0.86 -2.29 -25.99
C VAL A 95 0.58 -1.92 -25.61
N SER A 96 0.80 -1.54 -24.35
CA SER A 96 2.12 -1.15 -23.86
C SER A 96 3.04 -2.34 -23.66
N LYS A 97 2.48 -3.52 -23.40
CA LYS A 97 3.17 -4.80 -23.16
C LYS A 97 4.18 -4.67 -22.01
N VAL A 98 3.67 -4.25 -20.87
CA VAL A 98 4.48 -4.17 -19.65
C VAL A 98 4.81 -5.57 -19.13
N ASP A 99 6.00 -5.71 -18.55
CA ASP A 99 6.49 -6.96 -17.97
C ASP A 99 5.95 -7.20 -16.56
N VAL A 100 5.59 -6.11 -15.86
CA VAL A 100 5.06 -6.11 -14.48
C VAL A 100 4.25 -4.85 -14.24
N MET A 101 3.30 -4.89 -13.32
CA MET A 101 2.55 -3.74 -12.85
C MET A 101 2.74 -3.54 -11.34
N PHE A 102 2.85 -2.27 -10.94
CA PHE A 102 2.80 -1.82 -9.55
C PHE A 102 1.66 -0.83 -9.44
N GLY A 103 0.72 -1.06 -8.52
CA GLY A 103 -0.41 -0.15 -8.48
C GLY A 103 -1.60 -0.62 -7.69
N CYS A 104 -2.68 0.11 -7.90
CA CYS A 104 -3.90 0.13 -7.14
C CYS A 104 -3.68 0.65 -5.70
N TRP A 105 -4.74 1.21 -5.11
CA TRP A 105 -4.83 1.52 -3.69
C TRP A 105 -6.02 0.80 -3.07
N THR A 106 -7.21 1.10 -3.56
CA THR A 106 -8.43 0.53 -3.00
C THR A 106 -8.60 -0.94 -3.39
N SER A 107 -9.18 -1.73 -2.50
CA SER A 107 -9.52 -3.12 -2.83
C SER A 107 -10.47 -3.22 -4.02
N VAL A 108 -11.38 -2.26 -4.20
CA VAL A 108 -12.27 -2.24 -5.37
C VAL A 108 -11.51 -2.00 -6.67
N SER A 109 -10.47 -1.16 -6.68
CA SER A 109 -9.63 -0.99 -7.88
C SER A 109 -8.84 -2.27 -8.20
N ARG A 110 -8.24 -2.92 -7.18
CA ARG A 110 -7.56 -4.21 -7.35
C ARG A 110 -8.52 -5.28 -7.88
N LYS A 111 -9.71 -5.40 -7.30
CA LYS A 111 -10.73 -6.38 -7.74
C LYS A 111 -11.24 -6.12 -9.16
N SER A 112 -11.26 -4.86 -9.60
CA SER A 112 -11.57 -4.54 -11.01
C SER A 112 -10.45 -4.96 -11.98
N VAL A 113 -9.21 -4.89 -11.52
CA VAL A 113 -8.01 -5.24 -12.30
C VAL A 113 -7.76 -6.76 -12.31
N LEU A 114 -8.10 -7.46 -11.23
CA LEU A 114 -7.80 -8.88 -11.01
C LEU A 114 -8.22 -9.79 -12.17
N PRO A 115 -9.46 -9.73 -12.69
CA PRO A 115 -9.85 -10.58 -13.82
C PRO A 115 -9.00 -10.35 -15.10
N VAL A 116 -8.58 -9.10 -15.31
CA VAL A 116 -7.74 -8.73 -16.46
C VAL A 116 -6.34 -9.31 -16.34
N ILE A 117 -5.77 -9.23 -15.13
CA ILE A 117 -4.42 -9.75 -14.85
C ILE A 117 -4.40 -11.28 -14.99
N GLU A 118 -5.40 -11.95 -14.44
CA GLU A 118 -5.50 -13.42 -14.50
C GLU A 118 -5.75 -13.92 -15.92
N GLU A 119 -6.67 -13.28 -16.66
CA GLU A 119 -6.95 -13.61 -18.08
C GLU A 119 -5.70 -13.50 -18.97
N LEU A 120 -4.91 -12.45 -18.75
CA LEU A 120 -3.76 -12.12 -19.61
C LEU A 120 -2.42 -12.62 -19.02
N ASN A 121 -2.46 -13.36 -17.92
CA ASN A 121 -1.28 -13.80 -17.16
C ASN A 121 -0.31 -12.63 -16.88
N GLY A 122 -0.84 -11.48 -16.44
CA GLY A 122 -0.04 -10.35 -15.98
C GLY A 122 0.49 -10.57 -14.57
N LEU A 123 1.32 -9.66 -14.08
CA LEU A 123 1.85 -9.68 -12.72
C LEU A 123 1.61 -8.33 -12.05
N LEU A 124 0.96 -8.32 -10.88
CA LEU A 124 0.68 -7.13 -10.09
C LEU A 124 1.37 -7.20 -8.73
N PHE A 125 2.02 -6.11 -8.33
CA PHE A 125 2.43 -5.85 -6.96
C PHE A 125 1.48 -4.83 -6.35
N TYR A 126 0.73 -5.25 -5.33
CA TYR A 126 -0.26 -4.46 -4.62
C TYR A 126 0.31 -3.98 -3.27
N PRO A 127 0.52 -2.65 -3.08
CA PRO A 127 1.33 -2.14 -1.96
C PRO A 127 0.53 -1.75 -0.72
N VAL A 128 -0.78 -1.91 -0.71
CA VAL A 128 -1.66 -1.33 0.31
C VAL A 128 -2.26 -2.43 1.18
N GLN A 129 -2.60 -2.07 2.42
CA GLN A 129 -3.38 -2.95 3.29
C GLN A 129 -4.72 -3.32 2.62
N TYR A 130 -5.24 -4.49 2.98
CA TYR A 130 -6.51 -4.94 2.44
C TYR A 130 -7.24 -5.89 3.41
N GLU A 131 -8.48 -6.23 3.06
CA GLU A 131 -9.38 -7.04 3.87
C GLU A 131 -9.01 -8.52 3.95
N GLY A 132 -8.00 -8.98 3.22
CA GLY A 132 -7.80 -10.41 3.01
C GLY A 132 -8.86 -11.01 2.10
N GLU A 133 -9.24 -12.27 2.37
CA GLU A 133 -10.34 -12.98 1.72
C GLU A 133 -10.20 -13.05 0.19
N GLU A 134 -8.96 -13.05 -0.28
CA GLU A 134 -8.58 -13.10 -1.68
C GLU A 134 -7.16 -13.65 -1.81
N SER A 135 -6.93 -14.50 -2.79
CA SER A 135 -5.59 -14.88 -3.23
C SER A 135 -5.56 -15.00 -4.75
N SER A 136 -4.43 -14.66 -5.37
CA SER A 136 -4.21 -14.83 -6.80
C SER A 136 -2.76 -15.19 -7.06
N LYS A 137 -2.53 -16.11 -8.00
CA LYS A 137 -1.18 -16.45 -8.46
C LYS A 137 -0.49 -15.29 -9.21
N ASN A 138 -1.26 -14.29 -9.62
CA ASN A 138 -0.82 -13.16 -10.42
C ASN A 138 -0.64 -11.89 -9.59
N VAL A 139 -0.87 -11.94 -8.28
CA VAL A 139 -0.76 -10.78 -7.38
C VAL A 139 0.19 -11.08 -6.22
N PHE A 140 1.15 -10.18 -5.99
CA PHE A 140 1.94 -10.13 -4.77
C PHE A 140 1.41 -9.01 -3.88
N TYR A 141 0.95 -9.38 -2.69
CA TYR A 141 0.38 -8.47 -1.69
C TYR A 141 1.50 -7.99 -0.77
N THR A 142 2.03 -6.80 -1.04
CA THR A 142 3.16 -6.24 -0.26
C THR A 142 2.71 -5.32 0.86
N GLY A 143 1.43 -4.94 0.89
CA GLY A 143 0.78 -4.29 2.03
C GLY A 143 0.26 -5.29 3.06
N ALA A 144 -0.33 -4.79 4.15
CA ALA A 144 -0.79 -5.59 5.28
C ALA A 144 -2.04 -6.42 4.97
N ALA A 145 -2.05 -7.68 5.42
CA ALA A 145 -3.26 -8.46 5.61
C ALA A 145 -3.92 -8.13 6.98
N PRO A 146 -5.17 -8.55 7.25
CA PRO A 146 -5.87 -8.22 8.50
C PRO A 146 -5.12 -8.61 9.77
N ASN A 147 -4.41 -9.74 9.76
CA ASN A 147 -3.58 -10.17 10.88
C ASN A 147 -2.29 -9.36 11.04
N GLN A 148 -1.98 -8.49 10.09
CA GLN A 148 -0.82 -7.60 10.10
C GLN A 148 -1.20 -6.12 10.31
N GLN A 149 -2.45 -5.81 10.62
CA GLN A 149 -2.91 -4.44 10.90
C GLN A 149 -4.12 -4.44 11.83
N ALA A 150 -5.26 -4.91 11.33
CA ALA A 150 -6.58 -4.73 11.95
C ALA A 150 -6.69 -5.47 13.28
N ILE A 151 -6.29 -6.74 13.33
CA ILE A 151 -6.37 -7.57 14.54
C ILE A 151 -5.43 -7.05 15.65
N PRO A 152 -4.13 -6.82 15.39
CA PRO A 152 -3.23 -6.28 16.44
C PRO A 152 -3.63 -4.89 16.94
N ALA A 153 -4.26 -4.05 16.10
CA ALA A 153 -4.75 -2.74 16.53
C ALA A 153 -5.93 -2.87 17.53
N VAL A 154 -6.80 -3.86 17.31
CA VAL A 154 -7.89 -4.15 18.27
C VAL A 154 -7.32 -4.72 19.56
N ASP A 155 -6.33 -5.62 19.50
CA ASP A 155 -5.67 -6.12 20.72
C ASP A 155 -5.07 -4.98 21.53
N TYR A 156 -4.38 -4.04 20.86
CA TYR A 156 -3.86 -2.84 21.53
C TYR A 156 -4.97 -2.03 22.22
N TYR A 157 -6.12 -1.86 21.58
CA TYR A 157 -7.26 -1.16 22.17
C TYR A 157 -7.83 -1.88 23.40
N LEU A 158 -7.93 -3.19 23.34
CA LEU A 158 -8.45 -4.00 24.45
C LEU A 158 -7.46 -4.07 25.63
N GLU A 159 -6.19 -4.32 25.34
CA GLU A 159 -5.19 -4.66 26.35
C GLU A 159 -4.52 -3.42 26.96
N GLU A 160 -4.16 -2.43 26.12
CA GLU A 160 -3.42 -1.25 26.58
C GLU A 160 -4.34 -0.07 26.92
N LEU A 161 -5.40 0.12 26.12
CA LEU A 161 -6.30 1.26 26.34
C LEU A 161 -7.55 0.90 27.14
N GLY A 162 -7.88 -0.37 27.32
CA GLY A 162 -9.06 -0.81 28.06
C GLY A 162 -10.37 -0.33 27.42
N VAL A 163 -10.42 -0.27 26.09
CA VAL A 163 -11.63 0.07 25.34
C VAL A 163 -12.66 -1.05 25.49
N THR A 164 -13.91 -0.70 25.73
CA THR A 164 -15.01 -1.64 25.95
C THR A 164 -16.20 -1.44 25.04
N LYS A 165 -16.20 -0.33 24.25
CA LYS A 165 -17.16 -0.07 23.19
C LYS A 165 -16.43 0.37 21.93
N PHE A 166 -16.92 -0.06 20.77
CA PHE A 166 -16.25 0.16 19.50
C PHE A 166 -17.16 0.84 18.48
N ALA A 167 -16.63 1.85 17.79
CA ALA A 167 -17.24 2.41 16.60
C ALA A 167 -16.37 2.04 15.38
N LEU A 168 -16.89 1.18 14.52
CA LEU A 168 -16.26 0.77 13.26
C LEU A 168 -16.78 1.67 12.14
N LEU A 169 -15.97 2.64 11.73
CA LEU A 169 -16.35 3.62 10.71
C LEU A 169 -15.57 3.37 9.42
N GLY A 170 -16.25 3.30 8.30
CA GLY A 170 -15.60 3.00 7.03
C GLY A 170 -16.19 3.68 5.81
N THR A 171 -15.40 3.74 4.76
CA THR A 171 -15.90 4.06 3.43
C THR A 171 -16.73 2.89 2.89
N ASP A 172 -17.80 3.17 2.18
CA ASP A 172 -18.75 2.15 1.74
C ASP A 172 -18.28 1.39 0.50
N TYR A 173 -17.38 0.42 0.71
CA TYR A 173 -16.93 -0.53 -0.31
C TYR A 173 -16.34 -1.80 0.34
N VAL A 174 -15.83 -2.73 -0.45
CA VAL A 174 -15.44 -4.08 -0.02
C VAL A 174 -14.45 -4.10 1.15
N TYR A 175 -13.36 -3.30 1.11
CA TYR A 175 -12.34 -3.31 2.15
C TYR A 175 -12.90 -2.97 3.55
N PRO A 176 -13.57 -1.82 3.78
CA PRO A 176 -14.12 -1.52 5.09
C PRO A 176 -15.21 -2.49 5.53
N ARG A 177 -16.08 -2.91 4.61
CA ARG A 177 -17.16 -3.84 4.94
C ARG A 177 -16.63 -5.19 5.40
N THR A 178 -15.69 -5.77 4.67
CA THR A 178 -15.10 -7.06 5.02
C THR A 178 -14.21 -6.95 6.26
N THR A 179 -13.36 -5.93 6.34
CA THR A 179 -12.51 -5.71 7.52
C THR A 179 -13.35 -5.50 8.77
N ASN A 180 -14.41 -4.71 8.72
CA ASN A 180 -15.30 -4.49 9.88
C ASN A 180 -16.09 -5.74 10.25
N ASN A 181 -16.48 -6.60 9.29
CA ASN A 181 -17.08 -7.90 9.61
C ASN A 181 -16.09 -8.81 10.36
N ILE A 182 -14.83 -8.87 9.92
CA ILE A 182 -13.76 -9.59 10.62
C ILE A 182 -13.60 -9.05 12.05
N LEU A 183 -13.49 -7.71 12.19
CA LEU A 183 -13.30 -7.08 13.47
C LEU A 183 -14.50 -7.23 14.40
N GLU A 184 -15.73 -7.20 13.88
CA GLU A 184 -16.92 -7.47 14.67
C GLU A 184 -16.91 -8.89 15.23
N ALA A 185 -16.64 -9.89 14.38
CA ALA A 185 -16.54 -11.28 14.81
C ALA A 185 -15.39 -11.47 15.82
N TYR A 186 -14.26 -10.81 15.59
CA TYR A 186 -13.11 -10.81 16.50
C TYR A 186 -13.47 -10.24 17.87
N LEU A 187 -14.07 -9.03 17.91
CA LEU A 187 -14.51 -8.36 19.14
C LEU A 187 -15.50 -9.22 19.94
N ILE A 188 -16.47 -9.83 19.25
CA ILE A 188 -17.42 -10.76 19.90
C ILE A 188 -16.69 -11.96 20.49
N SER A 189 -15.69 -12.52 19.80
CA SER A 189 -14.87 -13.63 20.33
C SER A 189 -14.07 -13.23 21.57
N LYS A 190 -13.71 -11.94 21.71
CA LYS A 190 -13.06 -11.37 22.89
C LYS A 190 -14.05 -10.99 24.02
N GLY A 191 -15.35 -11.23 23.83
CA GLY A 191 -16.38 -10.99 24.82
C GLY A 191 -17.01 -9.59 24.80
N ILE A 192 -16.79 -8.81 23.76
CA ILE A 192 -17.48 -7.53 23.55
C ILE A 192 -18.90 -7.82 23.07
N PRO A 193 -19.95 -7.33 23.79
CA PRO A 193 -21.34 -7.51 23.35
C PRO A 193 -21.60 -6.82 22.02
N LYS A 194 -22.47 -7.42 21.17
CA LYS A 194 -22.84 -6.85 19.86
C LYS A 194 -23.43 -5.43 19.98
N GLU A 195 -24.17 -5.17 21.03
CA GLU A 195 -24.75 -3.84 21.32
C GLU A 195 -23.72 -2.77 21.68
N ASP A 196 -22.52 -3.15 22.02
CA ASP A 196 -21.38 -2.26 22.27
C ASP A 196 -20.50 -2.04 21.02
N ILE A 197 -20.94 -2.55 19.86
CA ILE A 197 -20.26 -2.38 18.57
C ILE A 197 -21.18 -1.59 17.62
N PHE A 198 -20.80 -0.34 17.35
CA PHE A 198 -21.46 0.53 16.37
C PHE A 198 -20.76 0.45 15.03
N VAL A 199 -21.49 0.26 13.94
CA VAL A 199 -20.93 0.17 12.58
C VAL A 199 -21.60 1.20 11.69
N ASN A 200 -20.80 1.98 10.95
CA ASN A 200 -21.32 2.95 9.99
C ASN A 200 -20.42 3.07 8.75
N TYR A 201 -21.04 3.26 7.60
CA TYR A 201 -20.34 3.44 6.32
C TYR A 201 -20.79 4.71 5.62
N THR A 202 -19.85 5.37 4.94
CA THR A 202 -20.09 6.59 4.15
C THR A 202 -19.55 6.42 2.74
N PRO A 203 -20.13 7.07 1.72
CA PRO A 203 -19.58 7.01 0.36
C PRO A 203 -18.20 7.67 0.29
N PHE A 204 -17.44 7.36 -0.76
CA PHE A 204 -16.21 8.10 -1.07
C PHE A 204 -16.48 9.60 -1.17
N GLY A 205 -15.54 10.44 -0.70
CA GLY A 205 -15.68 11.89 -0.72
C GLY A 205 -16.74 12.44 0.24
N HIS A 206 -17.19 11.65 1.23
CA HIS A 206 -18.15 12.13 2.25
C HIS A 206 -17.56 13.29 3.05
N SER A 207 -18.37 14.34 3.28
CA SER A 207 -17.88 15.59 3.88
C SER A 207 -18.67 16.08 5.11
N ASP A 208 -19.91 15.58 5.34
CA ASP A 208 -20.72 15.96 6.51
C ASP A 208 -20.69 14.89 7.60
N TRP A 209 -19.74 15.02 8.52
CA TRP A 209 -19.48 14.06 9.60
C TRP A 209 -20.21 14.38 10.91
N SER A 210 -20.92 15.51 11.00
CA SER A 210 -21.47 16.02 12.25
C SER A 210 -22.41 15.02 12.95
N LYS A 211 -23.29 14.36 12.19
CA LYS A 211 -24.16 13.33 12.76
C LYS A 211 -23.39 12.10 13.26
N ILE A 212 -22.47 11.60 12.46
CA ILE A 212 -21.72 10.38 12.79
C ILE A 212 -20.83 10.60 14.02
N VAL A 213 -20.11 11.73 14.06
CA VAL A 213 -19.30 12.10 15.23
C VAL A 213 -20.18 12.27 16.47
N GLY A 214 -21.35 12.91 16.34
CA GLY A 214 -22.33 13.02 17.43
C GLY A 214 -22.82 11.67 17.94
N ASP A 215 -23.15 10.73 17.05
CA ASP A 215 -23.58 9.37 17.39
C ASP A 215 -22.45 8.61 18.14
N VAL A 216 -21.19 8.72 17.69
CA VAL A 216 -20.04 8.08 18.34
C VAL A 216 -19.75 8.66 19.72
N VAL A 217 -19.83 9.98 19.87
CA VAL A 217 -19.70 10.64 21.19
C VAL A 217 -20.81 10.17 22.14
N ALA A 218 -22.05 10.06 21.65
CA ALA A 218 -23.19 9.58 22.42
C ALA A 218 -23.05 8.10 22.86
N LEU A 219 -22.29 7.28 22.14
CA LEU A 219 -22.02 5.89 22.49
C LEU A 219 -21.35 5.75 23.86
N GLY A 220 -20.54 6.73 24.27
CA GLY A 220 -19.86 6.79 25.56
C GLY A 220 -20.68 7.41 26.70
N ALA A 221 -21.96 7.75 26.49
CA ALA A 221 -22.79 8.44 27.51
C ALA A 221 -23.04 7.64 28.79
N ASP A 222 -22.87 6.33 28.77
CA ASP A 222 -22.95 5.45 29.92
C ASP A 222 -21.65 5.35 30.74
N GLY A 223 -20.61 6.09 30.34
CA GLY A 223 -19.29 6.11 31.01
C GLY A 223 -18.34 4.97 30.61
N LYS A 224 -18.73 4.12 29.68
CA LYS A 224 -17.81 3.12 29.08
C LYS A 224 -16.79 3.80 28.16
N LYS A 225 -15.57 3.27 28.12
CA LYS A 225 -14.55 3.77 27.21
C LYS A 225 -14.83 3.32 25.77
N VAL A 226 -15.01 4.29 24.89
CA VAL A 226 -15.24 4.08 23.46
C VAL A 226 -13.94 4.25 22.69
N GLY A 227 -13.70 3.39 21.70
CA GLY A 227 -12.64 3.54 20.70
C GLY A 227 -13.21 3.52 19.29
N VAL A 228 -12.67 4.36 18.43
CA VAL A 228 -13.01 4.36 17.00
C VAL A 228 -11.97 3.59 16.23
N ILE A 229 -12.41 2.67 15.38
CA ILE A 229 -11.59 2.03 14.35
C ILE A 229 -12.02 2.61 13.01
N SER A 230 -11.08 3.29 12.33
CA SER A 230 -11.35 3.99 11.08
C SER A 230 -10.76 3.24 9.89
N THR A 231 -11.64 2.78 9.02
CA THR A 231 -11.35 2.27 7.67
C THR A 231 -11.81 3.25 6.59
N ILE A 232 -11.84 4.56 6.92
CA ILE A 232 -12.16 5.65 6.01
C ILE A 232 -10.98 5.89 5.07
N ASN A 233 -11.25 6.08 3.77
CA ASN A 233 -10.21 6.23 2.74
C ASN A 233 -10.30 7.57 2.01
N GLY A 234 -9.14 8.02 1.53
CA GLY A 234 -9.02 9.19 0.68
C GLY A 234 -9.30 10.51 1.40
N ASP A 235 -9.79 11.49 0.64
CA ASP A 235 -10.05 12.86 1.09
C ASP A 235 -11.14 13.01 2.16
N ALA A 236 -12.00 12.00 2.33
CA ALA A 236 -13.02 11.96 3.38
C ALA A 236 -12.42 12.02 4.80
N ASN A 237 -11.18 11.54 4.99
CA ASN A 237 -10.45 11.65 6.26
C ASN A 237 -10.28 13.11 6.70
N ILE A 238 -10.08 14.05 5.77
CA ILE A 238 -9.93 15.47 6.09
C ILE A 238 -11.18 16.01 6.79
N GLY A 239 -12.36 15.67 6.28
CA GLY A 239 -13.65 16.07 6.87
C GLY A 239 -13.87 15.43 8.23
N PHE A 240 -13.57 14.13 8.35
CA PHE A 240 -13.74 13.37 9.58
C PHE A 240 -12.91 13.95 10.74
N TYR A 241 -11.61 14.14 10.55
CA TYR A 241 -10.75 14.69 11.60
C TYR A 241 -11.05 16.13 11.94
N LYS A 242 -11.45 16.97 10.97
CA LYS A 242 -11.92 18.33 11.24
C LYS A 242 -13.15 18.34 12.13
N GLU A 243 -14.10 17.44 11.90
CA GLU A 243 -15.33 17.37 12.72
C GLU A 243 -15.03 16.84 14.12
N LEU A 244 -14.15 15.84 14.28
CA LEU A 244 -13.69 15.40 15.60
C LEU A 244 -13.09 16.55 16.41
N ALA A 245 -12.21 17.33 15.79
CA ALA A 245 -11.60 18.50 16.44
C ALA A 245 -12.66 19.57 16.78
N ALA A 246 -13.61 19.84 15.89
CA ALA A 246 -14.69 20.81 16.11
C ALA A 246 -15.64 20.37 17.23
N ALA A 247 -15.86 19.05 17.40
CA ALA A 247 -16.64 18.49 18.50
C ALA A 247 -15.87 18.44 19.84
N GLY A 248 -14.59 18.89 19.87
CA GLY A 248 -13.74 18.85 21.07
C GLY A 248 -13.32 17.44 21.48
N VAL A 249 -13.37 16.50 20.55
CA VAL A 249 -12.90 15.11 20.78
C VAL A 249 -11.38 15.08 20.81
N THR A 250 -10.82 14.43 21.84
CA THR A 250 -9.38 14.19 21.99
C THR A 250 -9.11 12.70 22.09
N ALA A 251 -7.87 12.31 21.87
CA ALA A 251 -7.45 10.92 22.01
C ALA A 251 -7.69 10.34 23.41
N ASP A 252 -7.62 11.18 24.46
CA ASP A 252 -7.90 10.75 25.84
C ASP A 252 -9.38 10.39 26.04
N THR A 253 -10.28 11.11 25.37
CA THR A 253 -11.75 10.95 25.53
C THR A 253 -12.33 9.91 24.58
N LEU A 254 -11.81 9.87 23.35
CA LEU A 254 -12.30 9.00 22.29
C LEU A 254 -11.15 8.71 21.31
N PRO A 255 -10.25 7.76 21.62
CA PRO A 255 -9.16 7.41 20.73
C PRO A 255 -9.66 6.88 19.39
N VAL A 256 -9.02 7.33 18.31
CA VAL A 256 -9.21 6.81 16.95
C VAL A 256 -7.96 6.04 16.57
N VAL A 257 -8.09 4.80 16.06
CA VAL A 257 -7.03 4.13 15.30
C VAL A 257 -7.44 4.06 13.84
N ALA A 258 -6.61 4.61 12.98
CA ALA A 258 -6.85 4.63 11.53
C ALA A 258 -6.00 3.56 10.81
N PHE A 259 -6.58 2.94 9.78
CA PHE A 259 -5.92 1.95 8.93
C PHE A 259 -5.56 2.50 7.54
N SER A 260 -5.98 3.72 7.24
CA SER A 260 -5.74 4.35 5.93
C SER A 260 -5.33 5.82 6.07
N VAL A 261 -4.74 6.19 7.22
CA VAL A 261 -4.17 7.51 7.47
C VAL A 261 -2.72 7.34 7.89
N GLY A 262 -1.83 7.87 7.08
CA GLY A 262 -0.41 7.94 7.34
C GLY A 262 0.08 9.39 7.25
N GLU A 263 1.38 9.56 7.11
CA GLU A 263 2.03 10.88 7.06
C GLU A 263 1.54 11.72 5.87
N GLU A 264 1.21 11.10 4.73
CA GLU A 264 0.76 11.81 3.54
C GLU A 264 -0.63 12.43 3.75
N GLU A 265 -1.58 11.67 4.32
CA GLU A 265 -2.92 12.16 4.63
C GLU A 265 -2.89 13.26 5.70
N LEU A 266 -1.96 13.18 6.66
CA LEU A 266 -1.80 14.18 7.70
C LEU A 266 -1.11 15.47 7.18
N SER A 267 -0.33 15.40 6.12
CA SER A 267 0.44 16.55 5.59
C SER A 267 -0.43 17.74 5.18
N GLY A 268 -1.72 17.50 4.89
CA GLY A 268 -2.71 18.52 4.53
C GLY A 268 -3.58 19.02 5.68
N LEU A 269 -3.35 18.55 6.92
CA LEU A 269 -4.20 18.82 8.08
C LEU A 269 -3.48 19.68 9.14
N ASP A 270 -4.28 20.41 9.91
CA ASP A 270 -3.81 20.91 11.21
C ASP A 270 -3.87 19.78 12.23
N THR A 271 -2.72 19.21 12.51
CA THR A 271 -2.58 18.03 13.37
C THR A 271 -2.52 18.37 14.87
N THR A 272 -2.54 19.65 15.25
CA THR A 272 -2.44 20.08 16.66
C THR A 272 -3.51 19.43 17.53
N ASN A 273 -4.75 19.31 17.02
CA ASN A 273 -5.88 18.71 17.75
C ASN A 273 -6.04 17.20 17.46
N LEU A 274 -5.14 16.62 16.67
CA LEU A 274 -5.16 15.19 16.31
C LEU A 274 -4.06 14.42 17.07
N ALA A 275 -3.18 15.12 17.76
CA ALA A 275 -2.11 14.51 18.55
C ALA A 275 -2.70 13.52 19.57
N GLY A 276 -2.07 12.34 19.68
CA GLY A 276 -2.52 11.26 20.53
C GLY A 276 -3.46 10.24 19.87
N HIS A 277 -4.14 10.59 18.77
CA HIS A 277 -4.85 9.58 17.99
C HIS A 277 -3.85 8.64 17.30
N LEU A 278 -4.30 7.45 16.92
CA LEU A 278 -3.44 6.35 16.50
C LEU A 278 -3.62 6.00 15.02
N ALA A 279 -2.59 5.40 14.46
CA ALA A 279 -2.67 4.64 13.21
C ALA A 279 -1.97 3.28 13.38
N ALA A 280 -2.40 2.29 12.61
CA ALA A 280 -1.77 0.98 12.57
C ALA A 280 -1.24 0.70 11.17
N TRP A 281 0.08 0.46 11.06
CA TRP A 281 0.78 0.21 9.80
C TRP A 281 1.94 -0.78 9.99
N ASN A 282 2.65 -1.09 8.92
CA ASN A 282 3.91 -1.85 9.01
C ASN A 282 5.15 -0.94 8.91
N TYR A 283 4.95 0.34 8.63
CA TYR A 283 6.00 1.34 8.53
C TYR A 283 5.47 2.72 8.92
N PHE A 284 6.34 3.51 9.56
CA PHE A 284 6.21 4.96 9.74
C PHE A 284 7.54 5.63 9.37
N MET A 285 7.46 6.86 8.83
CA MET A 285 8.65 7.64 8.48
C MET A 285 9.61 7.85 9.66
N SER A 286 9.09 7.84 10.87
CA SER A 286 9.83 8.00 12.12
C SER A 286 10.64 6.75 12.54
N ALA A 287 10.58 5.64 11.80
CA ALA A 287 11.36 4.45 12.13
C ALA A 287 12.86 4.76 12.13
N ASP A 288 13.53 4.48 13.27
CA ASP A 288 14.94 4.81 13.48
C ASP A 288 15.86 3.65 13.04
N THR A 289 16.05 3.53 11.72
CA THR A 289 16.95 2.57 11.12
C THR A 289 17.84 3.22 10.04
N PRO A 290 19.07 2.72 9.80
CA PRO A 290 19.92 3.22 8.71
C PRO A 290 19.28 3.06 7.34
N GLU A 291 18.54 1.98 7.10
CA GLU A 291 17.84 1.68 5.85
C GLU A 291 16.76 2.74 5.60
N ASN A 292 15.97 3.07 6.62
CA ASN A 292 14.94 4.11 6.54
C ASN A 292 15.55 5.49 6.32
N ALA A 293 16.59 5.83 7.05
CA ALA A 293 17.28 7.11 6.88
C ALA A 293 17.78 7.28 5.43
N LYS A 294 18.30 6.20 4.82
CA LYS A 294 18.72 6.19 3.42
C LYS A 294 17.51 6.36 2.48
N PHE A 295 16.44 5.61 2.70
CA PHE A 295 15.23 5.68 1.86
C PHE A 295 14.65 7.10 1.86
N ILE A 296 14.53 7.74 3.03
CA ILE A 296 14.08 9.13 3.17
C ILE A 296 15.02 10.10 2.44
N ALA A 297 16.32 9.91 2.55
CA ALA A 297 17.29 10.76 1.87
C ALA A 297 17.19 10.63 0.34
N ASP A 298 17.09 9.42 -0.18
CA ASP A 298 16.89 9.13 -1.60
C ASP A 298 15.58 9.75 -2.12
N TRP A 299 14.49 9.60 -1.36
CA TRP A 299 13.18 10.19 -1.67
C TRP A 299 13.25 11.72 -1.78
N LYS A 300 13.78 12.38 -0.76
CA LYS A 300 13.91 13.84 -0.76
C LYS A 300 14.81 14.37 -1.88
N ALA A 301 15.89 13.64 -2.18
CA ALA A 301 16.79 13.98 -3.30
C ALA A 301 16.09 13.85 -4.66
N PHE A 302 15.24 12.82 -4.83
CA PHE A 302 14.48 12.59 -6.05
C PHE A 302 13.38 13.64 -6.24
N ILE A 303 12.51 13.82 -5.23
CA ILE A 303 11.34 14.70 -5.32
C ILE A 303 11.71 16.19 -5.24
N LYS A 304 12.89 16.51 -4.71
CA LYS A 304 13.41 17.87 -4.51
C LYS A 304 12.49 18.76 -3.65
N ASP A 305 11.86 18.14 -2.68
CA ASP A 305 10.99 18.82 -1.71
C ASP A 305 11.17 18.15 -0.34
N ASP A 306 11.80 18.89 0.58
CA ASP A 306 12.10 18.41 1.93
C ASP A 306 10.85 18.23 2.81
N LYS A 307 9.70 18.77 2.40
CA LYS A 307 8.42 18.62 3.11
C LYS A 307 7.69 17.35 2.76
N ARG A 308 8.01 16.72 1.63
CA ARG A 308 7.38 15.47 1.23
C ARG A 308 7.80 14.35 2.18
N VAL A 309 6.83 13.58 2.59
CA VAL A 309 6.95 12.50 3.56
C VAL A 309 7.09 11.14 2.88
N THR A 310 7.45 10.12 3.65
CA THR A 310 7.35 8.71 3.28
C THR A 310 6.27 8.06 4.13
N ASN A 311 5.63 7.01 3.62
CA ASN A 311 4.56 6.28 4.30
C ASN A 311 4.63 4.77 4.01
N ASP A 312 3.78 3.98 4.66
CA ASP A 312 3.74 2.53 4.55
C ASP A 312 3.60 2.01 3.10
N PRO A 313 2.66 2.48 2.26
CA PRO A 313 2.57 1.99 0.89
C PRO A 313 3.80 2.29 0.02
N MET A 314 4.54 3.35 0.32
CA MET A 314 5.82 3.63 -0.35
C MET A 314 6.88 2.60 0.05
N GLU A 315 6.95 2.22 1.32
CA GLU A 315 7.81 1.14 1.81
C GLU A 315 7.43 -0.20 1.19
N ALA A 316 6.14 -0.51 1.10
CA ALA A 316 5.65 -1.72 0.46
C ALA A 316 6.03 -1.79 -1.04
N HIS A 317 5.99 -0.66 -1.76
CA HIS A 317 6.53 -0.56 -3.12
C HIS A 317 8.05 -0.76 -3.16
N TYR A 318 8.78 -0.14 -2.23
CA TYR A 318 10.23 -0.28 -2.14
C TYR A 318 10.65 -1.74 -1.95
N ILE A 319 10.01 -2.46 -1.04
CA ILE A 319 10.29 -3.88 -0.80
C ILE A 319 9.89 -4.71 -2.03
N GLY A 320 8.64 -4.55 -2.51
CA GLY A 320 8.11 -5.33 -3.62
C GLY A 320 8.92 -5.16 -4.90
N PHE A 321 9.31 -3.93 -5.23
CA PHE A 321 10.12 -3.64 -6.41
C PHE A 321 11.51 -4.27 -6.33
N ASN A 322 12.20 -4.15 -5.20
CA ASN A 322 13.53 -4.73 -5.04
C ASN A 322 13.49 -6.26 -5.03
N MET A 323 12.47 -6.87 -4.42
CA MET A 323 12.25 -8.32 -4.50
C MET A 323 11.98 -8.77 -5.94
N TRP A 324 11.18 -8.01 -6.70
CA TRP A 324 10.95 -8.28 -8.11
C TRP A 324 12.26 -8.19 -8.93
N VAL A 325 13.09 -7.17 -8.73
CA VAL A 325 14.40 -7.04 -9.37
C VAL A 325 15.27 -8.25 -9.06
N ASN A 326 15.30 -8.70 -7.81
CA ASN A 326 16.04 -9.89 -7.38
C ASN A 326 15.49 -11.16 -8.05
N ALA A 327 14.16 -11.32 -8.09
CA ALA A 327 13.50 -12.47 -8.70
C ALA A 327 13.75 -12.55 -10.21
N VAL A 328 13.63 -11.44 -10.93
CA VAL A 328 13.96 -11.34 -12.37
C VAL A 328 15.44 -11.67 -12.61
N THR A 329 16.33 -11.19 -11.76
CA THR A 329 17.78 -11.49 -11.85
C THR A 329 18.03 -12.98 -11.65
N ALA A 330 17.40 -13.59 -10.66
CA ALA A 330 17.52 -15.02 -10.36
C ALA A 330 16.90 -15.91 -11.45
N ALA A 331 15.74 -15.51 -12.00
CA ALA A 331 15.07 -16.22 -13.08
C ALA A 331 15.77 -16.03 -14.44
N GLY A 332 16.53 -14.94 -14.63
CA GLY A 332 17.15 -14.57 -15.91
C GLY A 332 16.13 -14.15 -16.98
N THR A 333 14.89 -13.86 -16.60
CA THR A 333 13.78 -13.51 -17.50
C THR A 333 12.75 -12.65 -16.77
N THR A 334 11.88 -11.97 -17.53
CA THR A 334 10.70 -11.26 -17.02
C THR A 334 9.40 -12.07 -17.15
N GLU A 335 9.48 -13.31 -17.61
CA GLU A 335 8.32 -14.21 -17.75
C GLU A 335 7.63 -14.41 -16.41
N VAL A 336 6.30 -14.19 -16.37
CA VAL A 336 5.50 -14.09 -15.14
C VAL A 336 5.62 -15.33 -14.25
N ASP A 337 5.48 -16.53 -14.80
CA ASP A 337 5.49 -17.76 -14.02
C ASP A 337 6.89 -18.06 -13.45
N ALA A 338 7.95 -17.75 -14.20
CA ALA A 338 9.33 -17.89 -13.74
C ALA A 338 9.68 -16.88 -12.63
N VAL A 339 9.25 -15.63 -12.81
CA VAL A 339 9.44 -14.56 -11.80
C VAL A 339 8.64 -14.88 -10.55
N SER A 340 7.37 -15.28 -10.67
CA SER A 340 6.52 -15.65 -9.54
C SER A 340 7.12 -16.80 -8.73
N THR A 341 7.67 -17.81 -9.40
CA THR A 341 8.39 -18.89 -8.72
C THR A 341 9.64 -18.38 -7.98
N ALA A 342 10.42 -17.49 -8.61
CA ALA A 342 11.64 -16.93 -8.02
C ALA A 342 11.34 -15.89 -6.91
N MET A 343 10.12 -15.35 -6.84
CA MET A 343 9.68 -14.45 -5.76
C MET A 343 9.54 -15.17 -4.42
N ILE A 344 9.09 -16.42 -4.44
CA ILE A 344 8.85 -17.17 -3.20
C ILE A 344 10.14 -17.38 -2.41
N GLY A 345 10.13 -16.97 -1.16
CA GLY A 345 11.28 -17.03 -0.27
C GLY A 345 12.29 -15.90 -0.43
N GLN A 346 12.05 -14.93 -1.35
CA GLN A 346 12.87 -13.72 -1.42
C GLN A 346 12.85 -12.99 -0.08
N GLU A 347 14.00 -12.47 0.30
CA GLU A 347 14.17 -11.67 1.51
C GLU A 347 14.73 -10.29 1.13
N PHE A 348 14.21 -9.25 1.79
CA PHE A 348 14.69 -7.89 1.59
C PHE A 348 14.65 -7.11 2.91
N PRO A 349 15.64 -6.23 3.19
CA PRO A 349 15.62 -5.41 4.40
C PRO A 349 14.32 -4.61 4.54
N ASN A 350 13.72 -4.69 5.73
CA ASN A 350 12.58 -3.91 6.11
C ASN A 350 13.05 -2.54 6.64
N LEU A 351 12.38 -1.46 6.28
CA LEU A 351 12.75 -0.11 6.73
C LEU A 351 12.51 0.11 8.23
N THR A 352 11.70 -0.76 8.85
CA THR A 352 11.45 -0.74 10.31
C THR A 352 12.38 -1.65 11.11
N GLY A 353 13.37 -2.20 10.45
CA GLY A 353 14.32 -3.17 11.01
C GLY A 353 13.96 -4.61 10.70
N GLY A 354 14.98 -5.47 10.66
CA GLY A 354 14.82 -6.87 10.28
C GLY A 354 14.65 -7.07 8.77
N VAL A 355 13.98 -8.15 8.41
CA VAL A 355 13.88 -8.62 7.02
C VAL A 355 12.42 -8.98 6.72
N ALA A 356 11.90 -8.46 5.63
CA ALA A 356 10.66 -8.93 5.02
C ALA A 356 10.95 -10.15 4.15
N LYS A 357 10.08 -11.16 4.21
CA LYS A 357 10.18 -12.39 3.42
C LYS A 357 8.91 -12.63 2.63
N MET A 358 9.04 -12.94 1.35
CA MET A 358 7.91 -13.33 0.51
C MET A 358 7.49 -14.78 0.79
N LEU A 359 6.26 -14.94 1.20
CA LEU A 359 5.67 -16.23 1.56
C LEU A 359 5.04 -16.95 0.34
N PRO A 360 4.82 -18.28 0.40
CA PRO A 360 4.17 -19.03 -0.67
C PRO A 360 2.74 -18.57 -1.01
N ASN A 361 2.06 -17.91 -0.08
CA ASN A 361 0.73 -17.30 -0.28
C ASN A 361 0.80 -15.88 -0.86
N HIS A 362 1.96 -15.45 -1.37
CA HIS A 362 2.23 -14.15 -1.98
C HIS A 362 2.12 -12.95 -1.03
N HIS A 363 2.20 -13.16 0.29
CA HIS A 363 2.26 -12.12 1.30
C HIS A 363 3.67 -12.00 1.89
N LEU A 364 3.92 -10.88 2.55
CA LEU A 364 5.18 -10.64 3.25
C LEU A 364 5.09 -11.02 4.74
N THR A 365 6.24 -11.30 5.35
CA THR A 365 6.38 -11.16 6.80
C THR A 365 6.74 -9.72 7.11
N LYS A 366 5.97 -9.06 7.99
CA LYS A 366 6.21 -7.67 8.40
C LYS A 366 5.84 -7.48 9.88
N PRO A 367 6.50 -6.58 10.63
CA PRO A 367 6.03 -6.20 11.96
C PRO A 367 4.75 -5.36 11.84
N VAL A 368 3.97 -5.33 12.90
CA VAL A 368 2.82 -4.42 13.04
C VAL A 368 3.21 -3.31 14.01
N LEU A 369 2.97 -2.08 13.60
CA LEU A 369 3.31 -0.89 14.36
C LEU A 369 2.04 -0.13 14.73
N ILE A 370 1.97 0.34 15.97
CA ILE A 370 1.01 1.35 16.38
C ILE A 370 1.77 2.66 16.52
N GLY A 371 1.36 3.64 15.74
CA GLY A 371 1.90 4.99 15.77
C GLY A 371 0.91 5.97 16.38
N GLU A 372 1.40 6.82 17.27
CA GLU A 372 0.66 7.93 17.84
C GLU A 372 0.93 9.21 17.04
N ILE A 373 -0.13 9.88 16.61
CA ILE A 373 -0.03 11.13 15.83
C ILE A 373 0.59 12.23 16.69
N ARG A 374 1.62 12.86 16.17
CA ARG A 374 2.27 14.03 16.75
C ARG A 374 1.68 15.32 16.18
N ALA A 375 1.85 16.42 16.92
CA ALA A 375 1.40 17.73 16.48
C ALA A 375 2.05 18.24 15.17
N ASP A 376 3.18 17.64 14.75
CA ASP A 376 3.88 17.96 13.50
C ASP A 376 3.47 17.07 12.31
N GLY A 377 2.46 16.20 12.50
CA GLY A 377 1.96 15.28 11.47
C GLY A 377 2.82 14.04 11.24
N GLN A 378 3.81 13.81 12.10
CA GLN A 378 4.57 12.57 12.16
C GLN A 378 3.98 11.63 13.22
N PHE A 379 4.56 10.44 13.37
CA PHE A 379 4.13 9.46 14.35
C PHE A 379 5.24 9.12 15.34
N ASP A 380 4.87 8.91 16.59
CA ASP A 380 5.70 8.20 17.56
C ASP A 380 5.29 6.73 17.54
N ILE A 381 6.23 5.83 17.26
CA ILE A 381 5.99 4.39 17.28
C ILE A 381 5.91 3.95 18.75
N ILE A 382 4.71 3.63 19.23
CA ILE A 382 4.44 3.30 20.63
C ILE A 382 4.30 1.80 20.89
N SER A 383 4.11 1.01 19.84
CA SER A 383 4.08 -0.45 19.88
C SER A 383 4.61 -1.03 18.59
N GLN A 384 5.31 -2.15 18.68
CA GLN A 384 5.81 -2.93 17.55
C GLN A 384 5.80 -4.41 17.90
N THR A 385 5.27 -5.24 17.00
CA THR A 385 5.30 -6.70 17.15
C THR A 385 6.58 -7.29 16.57
N GLU A 386 6.86 -8.55 16.91
CA GLU A 386 7.72 -9.38 16.06
C GLU A 386 7.11 -9.50 14.65
N PRO A 387 7.92 -9.89 13.63
CA PRO A 387 7.41 -10.07 12.28
C PRO A 387 6.26 -11.07 12.22
N VAL A 388 5.12 -10.63 11.70
CA VAL A 388 3.91 -11.44 11.51
C VAL A 388 3.88 -11.94 10.07
N ALA A 389 3.62 -13.23 9.85
CA ALA A 389 3.38 -13.78 8.53
C ALA A 389 2.01 -13.32 8.01
N GLY A 390 1.99 -12.68 6.85
CA GLY A 390 0.72 -12.23 6.25
C GLY A 390 -0.14 -13.41 5.84
N ASP A 391 -1.42 -13.35 6.22
CA ASP A 391 -2.41 -14.35 5.87
C ASP A 391 -3.66 -13.68 5.29
N ALA A 392 -4.05 -14.12 4.10
CA ALA A 392 -5.27 -13.65 3.45
C ALA A 392 -6.54 -14.13 4.15
N TRP A 393 -6.46 -15.27 4.86
CA TRP A 393 -7.63 -15.95 5.41
C TRP A 393 -7.70 -15.77 6.93
N THR A 394 -8.87 -15.43 7.42
CA THR A 394 -9.07 -15.22 8.86
C THR A 394 -9.89 -16.33 9.50
N ASP A 395 -9.51 -16.72 10.73
CA ASP A 395 -10.27 -17.67 11.54
C ASP A 395 -11.65 -17.12 11.98
N TYR A 396 -11.87 -15.81 11.84
CA TYR A 396 -13.10 -15.13 12.28
C TYR A 396 -14.19 -15.10 11.23
N LEU A 397 -13.87 -15.49 10.00
CA LEU A 397 -14.82 -15.81 8.93
C LEU A 397 -14.52 -17.23 8.44
N PRO A 398 -14.92 -18.28 9.18
CA PRO A 398 -14.42 -19.64 8.96
C PRO A 398 -14.76 -20.24 7.59
N GLU A 399 -15.75 -19.69 6.89
CA GLU A 399 -16.10 -20.13 5.53
C GLU A 399 -15.28 -19.39 4.45
N SER A 400 -14.50 -18.40 4.82
CA SER A 400 -13.81 -17.53 3.87
C SER A 400 -12.71 -18.24 3.09
N ALA A 401 -12.01 -19.21 3.70
CA ALA A 401 -10.94 -19.96 3.03
C ALA A 401 -11.40 -20.72 1.77
N VAL A 402 -12.70 -20.95 1.63
CA VAL A 402 -13.32 -21.56 0.44
C VAL A 402 -14.12 -20.54 -0.38
N LEU A 403 -14.08 -19.26 0.01
CA LEU A 403 -14.78 -18.20 -0.68
C LEU A 403 -13.84 -17.49 -1.66
N GLU A 404 -14.27 -17.35 -2.88
CA GLU A 404 -13.65 -16.43 -3.84
C GLU A 404 -14.44 -15.12 -3.86
N ALA A 405 -13.74 -14.04 -3.58
CA ALA A 405 -14.32 -12.72 -3.60
C ALA A 405 -14.43 -12.21 -5.05
N ASP A 406 -15.58 -11.62 -5.34
CA ASP A 406 -15.83 -10.89 -6.58
C ASP A 406 -15.76 -11.72 -7.86
N TRP A 407 -16.46 -12.85 -7.88
CA TRP A 407 -16.61 -13.67 -9.08
C TRP A 407 -17.53 -12.96 -10.10
N ALA A 408 -16.93 -12.14 -10.94
CA ALA A 408 -17.65 -11.26 -11.88
C ALA A 408 -18.52 -12.03 -12.88
N GLU A 409 -18.05 -13.18 -13.36
CA GLU A 409 -18.77 -14.03 -14.32
C GLU A 409 -20.10 -14.55 -13.77
N LEU A 410 -20.14 -14.84 -12.46
CA LEU A 410 -21.34 -15.30 -11.76
C LEU A 410 -22.12 -14.16 -11.11
N LYS A 411 -21.67 -12.91 -11.26
CA LYS A 411 -22.21 -11.73 -10.55
C LYS A 411 -22.29 -11.93 -9.05
N CYS A 412 -21.30 -12.61 -8.50
CA CYS A 412 -21.22 -12.99 -7.11
C CYS A 412 -20.12 -12.19 -6.40
N GLY A 413 -20.44 -11.53 -5.32
CA GLY A 413 -19.48 -10.81 -4.48
C GLY A 413 -18.68 -11.74 -3.58
N MET A 414 -19.28 -12.89 -3.17
CA MET A 414 -18.58 -13.97 -2.46
C MET A 414 -19.13 -15.33 -2.94
N TYR A 415 -18.27 -16.11 -3.53
CA TYR A 415 -18.58 -17.43 -4.10
C TYR A 415 -17.90 -18.52 -3.30
N ASN A 416 -18.68 -19.51 -2.85
CA ASN A 416 -18.15 -20.68 -2.16
C ASN A 416 -17.75 -21.74 -3.20
N THR A 417 -16.45 -22.02 -3.30
CA THR A 417 -15.88 -22.96 -4.26
C THR A 417 -16.16 -24.42 -3.93
N GLU A 418 -16.37 -24.78 -2.66
CA GLU A 418 -16.72 -26.15 -2.25
C GLU A 418 -18.17 -26.48 -2.59
N THR A 419 -19.08 -25.57 -2.28
CA THR A 419 -20.52 -25.79 -2.52
C THR A 419 -20.97 -25.36 -3.90
N SER A 420 -20.10 -24.68 -4.66
CA SER A 420 -20.41 -24.08 -5.95
C SER A 420 -21.62 -23.13 -5.91
N THR A 421 -21.74 -22.34 -4.84
CA THR A 421 -22.86 -21.42 -4.62
C THR A 421 -22.39 -20.00 -4.35
N CYS A 422 -23.18 -19.03 -4.79
CA CYS A 422 -22.97 -17.62 -4.42
C CYS A 422 -23.48 -17.40 -2.98
N VAL A 423 -22.58 -17.04 -2.08
CA VAL A 423 -22.90 -16.74 -0.68
C VAL A 423 -23.38 -15.30 -0.52
N GLN A 424 -22.80 -14.38 -1.28
CA GLN A 424 -23.16 -12.98 -1.29
C GLN A 424 -23.35 -12.49 -2.72
N LEU A 425 -24.58 -12.17 -3.07
CA LEU A 425 -24.83 -11.54 -4.37
C LEU A 425 -24.08 -10.21 -4.45
N LYS A 426 -23.58 -9.91 -5.65
CA LYS A 426 -22.97 -8.62 -5.94
C LYS A 426 -24.03 -7.54 -5.74
N SER A 427 -24.11 -6.99 -4.54
CA SER A 427 -24.90 -5.82 -4.27
C SER A 427 -24.16 -4.65 -4.89
N ASN A 428 -24.81 -3.92 -5.77
CA ASN A 428 -24.36 -2.69 -6.41
C ASN A 428 -23.25 -2.00 -5.61
N TYR A 429 -22.00 -2.27 -5.97
CA TYR A 429 -20.88 -1.46 -5.57
C TYR A 429 -20.91 -0.17 -6.37
#